data_64dd85ef29812e578f6246567617d938
#
_entry.id   64dd85ef29812e578f6246567617d938
#
_cell.length_a   1.000
_cell.length_b   1.000
_cell.length_c   1.000
_cell.angle_alpha   90.00
_cell.angle_beta   90.00
_cell.angle_gamma   90.00
#
_symmetry.space_group_name_H-M   'P 1'
#
loop_
_entity.id
_entity.type
_entity.pdbx_description
1 polymer ?
#
loop_
_entity_poly.entity_id
_entity_poly.type
_entity_poly.pdbx_seq_one_letter_code
_entity_poly.pdbx_strand_id
1 'polypeptide(L)'
;MRQFVDIIKSRGAHTKGRAAKAVAGSDFVEIKATIPPHQVTQAMARFDLHANNDEERFIYFFDTPDLDLLRGGIVARARRRIGGKHDSTIKFRPVEPEQVPERFRSSEGFKIEADASDRSIVRSASLTMPVKRGLIKQVAAGEAPIASLFTDEQINFLLALSSQRIDPEALRVLGPIEAFRWKFEHPALPWPITAELWRLPDGREVLETSVKAPAVQAAVIYFGFMAFLAESGAERDENQQAKTRWALEYFAERLRSAAASAEAVDQQAVPEPAVADGQGVTA
;
A
#
# COMPACT_ATOMS: atom_id res chain seq x y z
N MET A 1 3.79 -1.93 -18.73
CA MET A 1 3.06 -1.15 -19.72
C MET A 1 3.44 -1.46 -21.17
N ARG A 2 4.70 -1.70 -21.55
CA ARG A 2 4.98 -2.31 -22.87
C ARG A 2 4.08 -3.51 -23.14
N GLN A 3 3.94 -4.43 -22.16
CA GLN A 3 2.99 -5.55 -22.31
C GLN A 3 1.54 -5.11 -22.52
N PHE A 4 1.05 -4.08 -21.81
CA PHE A 4 -0.32 -3.59 -21.97
C PHE A 4 -0.50 -2.88 -23.32
N VAL A 5 0.49 -2.08 -23.74
CA VAL A 5 0.51 -1.43 -25.06
C VAL A 5 0.67 -2.44 -26.19
N ASP A 6 1.56 -3.41 -26.04
CA ASP A 6 1.76 -4.48 -27.02
C ASP A 6 0.52 -5.36 -27.12
N ILE A 7 -0.18 -5.57 -26.00
CA ILE A 7 -1.46 -6.25 -25.92
C ILE A 7 -2.57 -5.47 -26.65
N ILE A 8 -2.58 -4.12 -26.55
CA ILE A 8 -3.59 -3.29 -27.21
C ILE A 8 -3.21 -2.97 -28.68
N LYS A 9 -1.92 -2.72 -28.95
CA LYS A 9 -1.43 -2.38 -30.32
C LYS A 9 -1.33 -3.57 -31.26
N SER A 10 -1.16 -4.79 -30.76
CA SER A 10 -1.11 -5.95 -31.63
C SER A 10 -2.49 -6.21 -32.24
N ARG A 11 -2.61 -6.03 -33.53
CA ARG A 11 -3.82 -6.29 -34.33
C ARG A 11 -4.19 -7.78 -34.45
N GLY A 12 -3.57 -8.67 -33.68
CA GLY A 12 -3.80 -10.11 -33.71
C GLY A 12 -4.79 -10.60 -32.65
N ALA A 13 -5.67 -11.52 -33.00
CA ALA A 13 -6.70 -12.10 -32.13
C ALA A 13 -6.14 -12.71 -30.82
N HIS A 14 -4.90 -13.23 -30.83
CA HIS A 14 -4.24 -13.82 -29.67
C HIS A 14 -3.89 -12.83 -28.54
N THR A 15 -3.61 -11.58 -28.88
CA THR A 15 -3.16 -10.58 -27.89
C THR A 15 -4.32 -9.84 -27.24
N LYS A 16 -5.44 -9.68 -27.96
CA LYS A 16 -6.69 -9.20 -27.36
C LYS A 16 -7.18 -10.15 -26.25
N GLY A 17 -6.98 -11.46 -26.44
CA GLY A 17 -7.31 -12.47 -25.44
C GLY A 17 -6.48 -12.36 -24.15
N ARG A 18 -5.19 -11.98 -24.23
CA ARG A 18 -4.32 -11.85 -23.04
C ARG A 18 -4.69 -10.62 -22.18
N ALA A 19 -5.00 -9.47 -22.79
CA ALA A 19 -5.45 -8.29 -22.05
C ALA A 19 -6.80 -8.51 -21.39
N ALA A 20 -7.76 -9.06 -22.14
CA ALA A 20 -9.07 -9.42 -21.62
C ALA A 20 -8.95 -10.43 -20.47
N LYS A 21 -8.07 -11.43 -20.58
CA LYS A 21 -7.80 -12.40 -19.53
C LYS A 21 -7.15 -11.76 -18.30
N ALA A 22 -6.25 -10.79 -18.47
CA ALA A 22 -5.56 -10.11 -17.39
C ALA A 22 -6.48 -9.25 -16.51
N VAL A 23 -7.59 -8.73 -17.07
CA VAL A 23 -8.60 -7.98 -16.31
C VAL A 23 -9.88 -8.77 -16.05
N ALA A 24 -9.99 -10.00 -16.59
CA ALA A 24 -11.16 -10.85 -16.39
C ALA A 24 -11.40 -11.14 -14.91
N GLY A 25 -12.66 -11.11 -14.50
CA GLY A 25 -13.05 -11.32 -13.11
C GLY A 25 -12.75 -10.13 -12.17
N SER A 26 -12.25 -9.00 -12.70
CA SER A 26 -12.08 -7.75 -11.96
C SER A 26 -13.28 -6.83 -12.20
N ASP A 27 -13.74 -6.16 -11.13
CA ASP A 27 -14.82 -5.17 -11.21
C ASP A 27 -14.31 -3.89 -11.87
N PHE A 28 -13.08 -3.52 -11.54
CA PHE A 28 -12.43 -2.28 -11.98
C PHE A 28 -10.99 -2.53 -12.43
N VAL A 29 -10.53 -1.67 -13.32
CA VAL A 29 -9.11 -1.46 -13.59
C VAL A 29 -8.68 -0.10 -13.06
N GLU A 30 -7.52 -0.05 -12.41
CA GLU A 30 -6.88 1.18 -11.98
C GLU A 30 -5.52 1.29 -12.67
N ILE A 31 -5.35 2.35 -13.46
CA ILE A 31 -4.08 2.66 -14.13
C ILE A 31 -3.37 3.72 -13.31
N LYS A 32 -2.11 3.46 -12.98
CA LYS A 32 -1.32 4.29 -12.07
C LYS A 32 -0.03 4.75 -12.72
N ALA A 33 0.40 5.93 -12.32
CA ALA A 33 1.71 6.47 -12.64
C ALA A 33 2.31 7.13 -11.40
N THR A 34 3.52 6.71 -11.02
CA THR A 34 4.32 7.40 -10.01
C THR A 34 5.08 8.53 -10.70
N ILE A 35 5.05 9.71 -10.10
CA ILE A 35 5.79 10.89 -10.57
C ILE A 35 7.20 10.83 -9.98
N PRO A 36 8.25 11.10 -10.77
CA PRO A 36 9.62 11.15 -10.27
C PRO A 36 9.77 12.15 -9.11
N PRO A 37 10.55 11.83 -8.06
CA PRO A 37 10.66 12.69 -6.87
C PRO A 37 11.05 14.14 -7.18
N HIS A 38 11.94 14.36 -8.16
CA HIS A 38 12.38 15.70 -8.57
C HIS A 38 11.30 16.52 -9.30
N GLN A 39 10.21 15.90 -9.72
CA GLN A 39 9.08 16.56 -10.40
C GLN A 39 7.84 16.71 -9.51
N VAL A 40 7.82 16.21 -8.29
CA VAL A 40 6.63 16.22 -7.41
C VAL A 40 6.08 17.63 -7.24
N THR A 41 6.91 18.61 -6.85
CA THR A 41 6.49 20.00 -6.66
C THR A 41 5.92 20.61 -7.95
N GLN A 42 6.56 20.37 -9.09
CA GLN A 42 6.11 20.87 -10.37
C GLN A 42 4.79 20.21 -10.83
N ALA A 43 4.66 18.91 -10.62
CA ALA A 43 3.43 18.17 -10.94
C ALA A 43 2.26 18.64 -10.07
N MET A 44 2.47 18.84 -8.78
CA MET A 44 1.45 19.41 -7.88
C MET A 44 0.95 20.76 -8.36
N ALA A 45 1.85 21.66 -8.76
CA ALA A 45 1.47 22.96 -9.30
C ALA A 45 0.70 22.85 -10.63
N ARG A 46 1.12 21.95 -11.54
CA ARG A 46 0.45 21.73 -12.83
C ARG A 46 -0.94 21.10 -12.71
N PHE A 47 -1.13 20.25 -11.71
CA PHE A 47 -2.41 19.59 -11.44
C PHE A 47 -3.31 20.43 -10.51
N ASP A 48 -2.88 21.63 -10.12
CA ASP A 48 -3.60 22.52 -9.20
C ASP A 48 -3.93 21.86 -7.85
N LEU A 49 -2.97 21.08 -7.31
CA LEU A 49 -3.13 20.34 -6.06
C LEU A 49 -2.74 21.22 -4.87
N HIS A 50 -3.76 21.70 -4.15
CA HIS A 50 -3.58 22.58 -2.98
C HIS A 50 -4.13 21.93 -1.71
N ALA A 51 -3.56 22.28 -0.57
CA ALA A 51 -3.93 21.77 0.75
C ALA A 51 -5.40 22.04 1.15
N ASN A 52 -6.07 23.02 0.52
CA ASN A 52 -7.44 23.40 0.86
C ASN A 52 -8.53 22.52 0.20
N ASN A 53 -8.16 21.68 -0.77
CA ASN A 53 -9.10 20.84 -1.52
C ASN A 53 -8.72 19.36 -1.51
N ASP A 54 -7.86 18.97 -0.59
CA ASP A 54 -7.42 17.59 -0.39
C ASP A 54 -8.25 16.85 0.66
N GLU A 55 -8.11 15.53 0.65
CA GLU A 55 -8.56 14.64 1.71
C GLU A 55 -7.33 14.16 2.48
N GLU A 56 -7.05 14.79 3.63
CA GLU A 56 -5.95 14.41 4.49
C GLU A 56 -6.26 13.10 5.23
N ARG A 57 -5.26 12.23 5.29
CA ARG A 57 -5.34 10.96 6.02
C ARG A 57 -4.00 10.52 6.57
N PHE A 58 -4.05 9.72 7.64
CA PHE A 58 -2.90 9.00 8.19
C PHE A 58 -3.08 7.52 7.90
N ILE A 59 -2.06 6.92 7.31
CA ILE A 59 -2.07 5.51 6.90
C ILE A 59 -1.14 4.73 7.84
N TYR A 60 -1.65 3.62 8.34
CA TYR A 60 -0.92 2.66 9.17
C TYR A 60 -0.98 1.31 8.50
N PHE A 61 0.15 0.66 8.37
CA PHE A 61 0.25 -0.74 7.98
C PHE A 61 0.57 -1.61 9.18
N PHE A 62 0.31 -2.88 9.04
CA PHE A 62 0.58 -3.88 10.07
C PHE A 62 1.29 -5.06 9.42
N ASP A 63 2.52 -5.31 9.86
CA ASP A 63 3.34 -6.41 9.37
C ASP A 63 4.38 -6.77 10.44
N THR A 64 5.11 -7.86 10.24
CA THR A 64 6.29 -8.17 11.05
C THR A 64 7.47 -7.25 10.64
N PRO A 65 8.52 -7.11 11.48
CA PRO A 65 9.74 -6.41 11.11
C PRO A 65 10.39 -6.95 9.82
N ASP A 66 10.13 -8.21 9.48
CA ASP A 66 10.63 -8.87 8.28
C ASP A 66 9.68 -8.82 7.09
N LEU A 67 8.53 -8.13 7.24
CA LEU A 67 7.51 -7.98 6.20
C LEU A 67 6.93 -9.32 5.71
N ASP A 68 6.61 -10.21 6.64
CA ASP A 68 6.08 -11.55 6.31
C ASP A 68 4.76 -11.49 5.56
N LEU A 69 3.84 -10.59 5.98
CA LEU A 69 2.57 -10.41 5.27
C LEU A 69 2.82 -9.93 3.85
N LEU A 70 3.65 -8.90 3.67
CA LEU A 70 3.98 -8.36 2.35
C LEU A 70 4.64 -9.41 1.45
N ARG A 71 5.54 -10.23 1.99
CA ARG A 71 6.16 -11.35 1.26
C ARG A 71 5.15 -12.41 0.85
N GLY A 72 4.13 -12.62 1.68
CA GLY A 72 2.98 -13.48 1.38
C GLY A 72 1.93 -12.86 0.46
N GLY A 73 2.17 -11.65 -0.07
CA GLY A 73 1.23 -10.94 -0.93
C GLY A 73 0.03 -10.35 -0.16
N ILE A 74 0.17 -10.15 1.15
CA ILE A 74 -0.89 -9.65 2.02
C ILE A 74 -0.54 -8.22 2.46
N VAL A 75 -1.54 -7.36 2.49
CA VAL A 75 -1.45 -6.00 3.04
C VAL A 75 -2.57 -5.81 4.06
N ALA A 76 -2.19 -5.63 5.33
CA ALA A 76 -3.07 -5.22 6.40
C ALA A 76 -2.85 -3.71 6.67
N ARG A 77 -3.92 -2.91 6.60
CA ARG A 77 -3.84 -1.46 6.65
C ARG A 77 -5.03 -0.85 7.40
N ALA A 78 -4.79 0.27 8.11
CA ALA A 78 -5.85 1.16 8.59
C ALA A 78 -5.61 2.59 8.11
N ARG A 79 -6.71 3.35 7.90
CA ARG A 79 -6.67 4.74 7.49
C ARG A 79 -7.50 5.59 8.45
N ARG A 80 -6.85 6.56 9.06
CA ARG A 80 -7.50 7.62 9.83
C ARG A 80 -7.66 8.84 8.93
N ARG A 81 -8.88 9.13 8.50
CA ARG A 81 -9.20 10.29 7.66
C ARG A 81 -9.54 11.49 8.53
N ILE A 82 -9.05 12.66 8.17
CA ILE A 82 -9.44 13.92 8.81
C ILE A 82 -10.81 14.31 8.27
N GLY A 83 -11.76 14.55 9.16
CA GLY A 83 -13.14 14.89 8.77
C GLY A 83 -13.97 13.75 8.18
N GLY A 84 -13.43 12.52 8.06
CA GLY A 84 -14.09 11.39 7.40
C GLY A 84 -14.19 10.12 8.24
N LYS A 85 -14.85 9.10 7.67
CA LYS A 85 -14.95 7.77 8.27
C LYS A 85 -13.61 7.04 8.16
N HIS A 86 -13.18 6.43 9.26
CA HIS A 86 -11.98 5.59 9.31
C HIS A 86 -12.27 4.20 8.77
N ASP A 87 -11.27 3.54 8.24
CA ASP A 87 -11.39 2.18 7.73
C ASP A 87 -10.16 1.32 8.00
N SER A 88 -10.36 0.00 7.98
CA SER A 88 -9.31 -1.01 7.88
C SER A 88 -9.49 -1.83 6.60
N THR A 89 -8.42 -2.40 6.08
CA THR A 89 -8.41 -3.18 4.84
C THR A 89 -7.46 -4.36 4.97
N ILE A 90 -7.93 -5.54 4.61
CA ILE A 90 -7.10 -6.69 4.26
C ILE A 90 -7.11 -6.82 2.74
N LYS A 91 -5.93 -6.88 2.11
CA LYS A 91 -5.77 -6.98 0.66
C LYS A 91 -4.79 -8.08 0.30
N PHE A 92 -5.17 -8.93 -0.64
CA PHE A 92 -4.30 -9.94 -1.27
C PHE A 92 -3.87 -9.48 -2.65
N ARG A 93 -2.57 -9.65 -2.98
CA ARG A 93 -1.97 -9.30 -4.27
C ARG A 93 -0.67 -10.06 -4.51
N PRO A 94 -0.51 -10.88 -5.57
CA PRO A 94 -1.55 -11.19 -6.57
C PRO A 94 -2.63 -12.11 -6.02
N VAL A 95 -3.78 -12.15 -6.70
CA VAL A 95 -4.85 -13.12 -6.44
C VAL A 95 -5.52 -13.52 -7.76
N GLU A 96 -5.86 -14.78 -7.88
CA GLU A 96 -6.73 -15.25 -8.94
C GLU A 96 -8.18 -15.13 -8.44
N PRO A 97 -9.09 -14.45 -9.18
CA PRO A 97 -10.46 -14.24 -8.75
C PRO A 97 -11.17 -15.54 -8.35
N GLU A 98 -10.88 -16.64 -9.04
CA GLU A 98 -11.50 -17.96 -8.83
C GLU A 98 -11.12 -18.55 -7.46
N GLN A 99 -10.02 -18.13 -6.86
CA GLN A 99 -9.58 -18.57 -5.53
C GLN A 99 -10.34 -17.89 -4.40
N VAL A 100 -11.05 -16.79 -4.70
CA VAL A 100 -11.78 -16.04 -3.68
C VAL A 100 -13.13 -16.71 -3.43
N PRO A 101 -13.40 -17.22 -2.20
CA PRO A 101 -14.68 -17.81 -1.88
C PRO A 101 -15.86 -16.86 -2.10
N GLU A 102 -16.94 -17.36 -2.69
CA GLU A 102 -18.10 -16.59 -3.09
C GLU A 102 -18.73 -15.81 -1.92
N ARG A 103 -18.69 -16.37 -0.71
CA ARG A 103 -19.23 -15.73 0.50
C ARG A 103 -18.65 -14.33 0.77
N PHE A 104 -17.42 -14.03 0.33
CA PHE A 104 -16.83 -12.71 0.51
C PHE A 104 -17.22 -11.71 -0.59
N ARG A 105 -17.60 -12.21 -1.77
CA ARG A 105 -17.94 -11.36 -2.92
C ARG A 105 -19.20 -10.55 -2.70
N SER A 106 -20.11 -11.01 -1.84
CA SER A 106 -21.34 -10.33 -1.46
C SER A 106 -21.15 -9.28 -0.35
N SER A 107 -19.96 -9.20 0.26
CA SER A 107 -19.67 -8.25 1.33
C SER A 107 -19.57 -6.82 0.78
N GLU A 108 -20.23 -5.85 1.43
CA GLU A 108 -20.28 -4.45 0.97
C GLU A 108 -18.90 -3.82 0.73
N GLY A 109 -17.91 -4.16 1.55
CA GLY A 109 -16.54 -3.66 1.46
C GLY A 109 -15.61 -4.45 0.55
N PHE A 110 -16.11 -5.52 -0.09
CA PHE A 110 -15.29 -6.38 -0.96
C PHE A 110 -15.08 -5.80 -2.36
N LYS A 111 -13.89 -6.01 -2.94
CA LYS A 111 -13.56 -5.62 -4.31
C LYS A 111 -12.50 -6.53 -4.90
N ILE A 112 -12.62 -6.81 -6.19
CA ILE A 112 -11.56 -7.35 -7.03
C ILE A 112 -11.14 -6.26 -8.03
N GLU A 113 -9.87 -5.90 -8.03
CA GLU A 113 -9.33 -4.83 -8.87
C GLU A 113 -8.13 -5.34 -9.67
N ALA A 114 -8.02 -4.89 -10.91
CA ALA A 114 -6.83 -5.05 -11.72
C ALA A 114 -6.00 -3.75 -11.62
N ASP A 115 -4.89 -3.81 -10.92
CA ASP A 115 -3.91 -2.72 -10.84
C ASP A 115 -2.99 -2.81 -12.06
N ALA A 116 -3.09 -1.86 -12.97
CA ALA A 116 -2.24 -1.78 -14.16
C ALA A 116 -1.13 -0.74 -13.95
N SER A 117 0.11 -1.18 -14.07
CA SER A 117 1.30 -0.35 -14.09
C SER A 117 2.05 -0.54 -15.42
N ASP A 118 3.16 0.17 -15.61
CA ASP A 118 3.98 0.03 -16.82
C ASP A 118 4.52 -1.38 -17.05
N ARG A 119 4.68 -2.17 -16.00
CA ARG A 119 5.36 -3.46 -16.03
C ARG A 119 4.43 -4.66 -15.93
N SER A 120 3.23 -4.47 -15.36
CA SER A 120 2.35 -5.59 -15.07
C SER A 120 0.90 -5.16 -14.86
N ILE A 121 0.00 -6.10 -15.11
CA ILE A 121 -1.37 -6.06 -14.61
C ILE A 121 -1.46 -7.12 -13.51
N VAL A 122 -1.78 -6.69 -12.29
CA VAL A 122 -1.86 -7.57 -11.13
C VAL A 122 -3.25 -7.44 -10.51
N ARG A 123 -3.94 -8.56 -10.39
CA ARG A 123 -5.24 -8.62 -9.72
C ARG A 123 -5.07 -8.64 -8.21
N SER A 124 -5.98 -8.00 -7.53
CA SER A 124 -6.04 -7.96 -6.07
C SER A 124 -7.46 -8.13 -5.58
N ALA A 125 -7.65 -8.81 -4.46
CA ALA A 125 -8.90 -8.86 -3.72
C ALA A 125 -8.73 -8.13 -2.39
N SER A 126 -9.70 -7.32 -2.02
CA SER A 126 -9.65 -6.56 -0.76
C SER A 126 -11.00 -6.54 -0.08
N LEU A 127 -10.97 -6.59 1.25
CA LEU A 127 -12.14 -6.39 2.12
C LEU A 127 -11.85 -5.19 3.03
N THR A 128 -12.64 -4.13 2.87
CA THR A 128 -12.50 -2.87 3.63
C THR A 128 -13.71 -2.69 4.53
N MET A 129 -13.47 -2.47 5.82
CA MET A 129 -14.52 -2.30 6.83
C MET A 129 -14.32 -0.99 7.61
N PRO A 130 -15.41 -0.38 8.10
CA PRO A 130 -15.32 0.83 8.92
C PRO A 130 -14.66 0.53 10.28
N VAL A 131 -13.88 1.49 10.78
CA VAL A 131 -13.23 1.43 12.10
C VAL A 131 -13.80 2.50 13.01
N LYS A 132 -14.00 2.17 14.28
CA LYS A 132 -14.48 3.11 15.31
C LYS A 132 -13.52 4.29 15.47
N ARG A 133 -14.10 5.47 15.68
CA ARG A 133 -13.33 6.69 15.96
C ARG A 133 -12.44 6.51 17.19
N GLY A 134 -11.17 6.91 17.09
CA GLY A 134 -10.18 6.81 18.16
C GLY A 134 -9.40 5.49 18.16
N LEU A 135 -9.97 4.37 17.72
CA LEU A 135 -9.34 3.05 17.84
C LEU A 135 -7.97 2.96 17.13
N ILE A 136 -7.85 3.57 15.93
CA ILE A 136 -6.55 3.56 15.22
C ILE A 136 -5.46 4.28 16.04
N LYS A 137 -5.81 5.36 16.74
CA LYS A 137 -4.86 6.07 17.61
C LYS A 137 -4.47 5.22 18.82
N GLN A 138 -5.43 4.54 19.44
CA GLN A 138 -5.19 3.65 20.59
C GLN A 138 -4.25 2.50 20.18
N VAL A 139 -4.49 1.87 19.03
CA VAL A 139 -3.59 0.83 18.51
C VAL A 139 -2.20 1.38 18.20
N ALA A 140 -2.12 2.55 17.59
CA ALA A 140 -0.83 3.18 17.29
C ALA A 140 -0.04 3.58 18.55
N ALA A 141 -0.73 3.86 19.65
CA ALA A 141 -0.13 4.14 20.97
C ALA A 141 0.17 2.85 21.79
N GLY A 142 -0.19 1.66 21.29
CA GLY A 142 -0.05 0.41 22.03
C GLY A 142 -1.11 0.19 23.12
N GLU A 143 -2.16 1.01 23.17
CA GLU A 143 -3.25 0.95 24.14
C GLU A 143 -4.34 -0.08 23.79
N ALA A 144 -4.33 -0.56 22.54
CA ALA A 144 -5.25 -1.60 22.06
C ALA A 144 -4.52 -2.56 21.11
N PRO A 145 -4.92 -3.83 21.04
CA PRO A 145 -4.28 -4.81 20.17
C PRO A 145 -4.58 -4.52 18.68
N ILE A 146 -3.63 -4.81 17.78
CA ILE A 146 -3.75 -4.62 16.33
C ILE A 146 -4.99 -5.35 15.78
N ALA A 147 -5.27 -6.55 16.28
CA ALA A 147 -6.41 -7.36 15.86
C ALA A 147 -7.76 -6.64 16.02
N SER A 148 -7.90 -5.72 16.98
CA SER A 148 -9.13 -4.96 17.25
C SER A 148 -9.55 -4.02 16.09
N LEU A 149 -8.64 -3.74 15.14
CA LEU A 149 -8.92 -2.94 13.95
C LEU A 149 -9.66 -3.72 12.86
N PHE A 150 -9.67 -5.03 12.94
CA PHE A 150 -10.21 -5.91 11.90
C PHE A 150 -11.44 -6.63 12.42
N THR A 151 -12.48 -6.71 11.58
CA THR A 151 -13.70 -7.47 11.90
C THR A 151 -13.46 -8.98 11.76
N ASP A 152 -14.32 -9.80 12.38
CA ASP A 152 -14.28 -11.25 12.20
C ASP A 152 -14.35 -11.66 10.73
N GLU A 153 -15.10 -10.92 9.92
CA GLU A 153 -15.20 -11.16 8.48
C GLU A 153 -13.85 -10.91 7.78
N GLN A 154 -13.11 -9.85 8.14
CA GLN A 154 -11.77 -9.59 7.60
C GLN A 154 -10.76 -10.65 8.06
N ILE A 155 -10.84 -11.11 9.29
CA ILE A 155 -10.00 -12.20 9.80
C ILE A 155 -10.33 -13.52 9.06
N ASN A 156 -11.61 -13.84 8.86
CA ASN A 156 -12.02 -14.99 8.09
C ASN A 156 -11.58 -14.91 6.62
N PHE A 157 -11.60 -13.70 6.02
CA PHE A 157 -11.09 -13.43 4.68
C PHE A 157 -9.57 -13.67 4.61
N LEU A 158 -8.83 -13.18 5.62
CA LEU A 158 -7.40 -13.38 5.74
C LEU A 158 -7.06 -14.88 5.84
N LEU A 159 -7.71 -15.61 6.73
CA LEU A 159 -7.47 -17.05 6.95
C LEU A 159 -7.87 -17.91 5.75
N ALA A 160 -8.88 -17.50 4.99
CA ALA A 160 -9.36 -18.27 3.84
C ALA A 160 -8.40 -18.20 2.64
N LEU A 161 -7.62 -17.13 2.50
CA LEU A 161 -6.73 -16.90 1.35
C LEU A 161 -5.23 -16.99 1.72
N SER A 162 -4.89 -16.87 3.00
CA SER A 162 -3.49 -17.00 3.44
C SER A 162 -3.04 -18.45 3.41
N SER A 163 -1.92 -18.72 2.76
CA SER A 163 -1.21 -20.01 2.82
C SER A 163 -0.24 -20.09 4.01
N GLN A 164 -0.02 -19.00 4.72
CA GLN A 164 0.92 -18.90 5.84
C GLN A 164 0.19 -18.74 7.17
N ARG A 165 0.81 -19.26 8.23
CA ARG A 165 0.36 -18.98 9.59
C ARG A 165 0.77 -17.53 9.96
N ILE A 166 -0.20 -16.74 10.40
CA ILE A 166 0.02 -15.39 10.84
C ILE A 166 -0.06 -15.39 12.37
N ASP A 167 1.01 -14.88 13.00
CA ASP A 167 1.04 -14.63 14.43
C ASP A 167 0.67 -13.15 14.68
N PRO A 168 -0.50 -12.86 15.25
CA PRO A 168 -0.92 -11.49 15.53
C PRO A 168 0.02 -10.75 16.49
N GLU A 169 0.67 -11.46 17.40
CA GLU A 169 1.59 -10.88 18.41
C GLU A 169 2.94 -10.45 17.78
N ALA A 170 3.30 -11.03 16.63
CA ALA A 170 4.49 -10.65 15.88
C ALA A 170 4.28 -9.37 15.06
N LEU A 171 3.03 -8.94 14.84
CA LEU A 171 2.74 -7.74 14.06
C LEU A 171 3.16 -6.48 14.80
N ARG A 172 3.64 -5.51 14.03
CA ARG A 172 4.02 -4.17 14.49
C ARG A 172 3.27 -3.12 13.68
N VAL A 173 3.12 -1.94 14.28
CA VAL A 173 2.55 -0.76 13.61
C VAL A 173 3.63 -0.11 12.76
N LEU A 174 3.39 -0.03 11.45
CA LEU A 174 4.26 0.59 10.44
C LEU A 174 3.57 1.87 9.95
N GLY A 175 3.95 3.00 10.51
CA GLY A 175 3.31 4.29 10.28
C GLY A 175 3.53 5.27 11.42
N PRO A 176 2.85 6.44 11.40
CA PRO A 176 1.95 6.90 10.34
C PRO A 176 2.66 7.35 9.06
N ILE A 177 1.97 7.20 7.94
CA ILE A 177 2.28 7.91 6.70
C ILE A 177 1.27 9.04 6.60
N GLU A 178 1.73 10.25 6.41
CA GLU A 178 0.88 11.39 6.08
C GLU A 178 0.50 11.30 4.61
N ALA A 179 -0.78 11.37 4.29
CA ALA A 179 -1.24 11.21 2.92
C ALA A 179 -2.31 12.24 2.59
N PHE A 180 -2.13 12.87 1.45
CA PHE A 180 -3.02 13.87 0.87
C PHE A 180 -3.58 13.33 -0.42
N ARG A 181 -4.88 13.47 -0.63
CA ARG A 181 -5.56 12.92 -1.80
C ARG A 181 -6.48 13.93 -2.42
N TRP A 182 -6.31 14.12 -3.73
CA TRP A 182 -7.15 14.97 -4.56
C TRP A 182 -7.90 14.15 -5.59
N LYS A 183 -9.08 14.63 -5.98
CA LYS A 183 -9.79 14.16 -7.14
C LYS A 183 -10.14 15.35 -8.03
N PHE A 184 -9.83 15.23 -9.30
CA PHE A 184 -10.09 16.28 -10.28
C PHE A 184 -10.44 15.68 -11.65
N GLU A 185 -11.05 16.47 -12.49
CA GLU A 185 -11.44 16.09 -13.85
C GLU A 185 -10.44 16.62 -14.88
N HIS A 186 -10.31 15.93 -15.99
CA HIS A 186 -9.50 16.36 -17.12
C HIS A 186 -10.19 16.02 -18.43
N PRO A 187 -10.18 16.92 -19.47
CA PRO A 187 -10.91 16.70 -20.72
C PRO A 187 -10.52 15.41 -21.48
N ALA A 188 -9.29 14.92 -21.32
CA ALA A 188 -8.83 13.68 -21.93
C ALA A 188 -9.48 12.42 -21.35
N LEU A 189 -10.20 12.53 -20.22
CA LEU A 189 -10.74 11.37 -19.47
C LEU A 189 -12.19 11.63 -19.04
N PRO A 190 -13.10 10.69 -19.29
CA PRO A 190 -14.48 10.76 -18.76
C PRO A 190 -14.58 10.29 -17.29
N TRP A 191 -13.47 10.00 -16.63
CA TRP A 191 -13.39 9.62 -15.22
C TRP A 191 -12.46 10.55 -14.46
N PRO A 192 -12.74 10.82 -13.19
CA PRO A 192 -11.87 11.65 -12.38
C PRO A 192 -10.51 11.00 -12.18
N ILE A 193 -9.50 11.83 -12.22
CA ILE A 193 -8.12 11.47 -11.86
C ILE A 193 -8.00 11.60 -10.35
N THR A 194 -7.29 10.66 -9.74
CA THR A 194 -6.89 10.73 -8.34
C THR A 194 -5.38 11.02 -8.29
N ALA A 195 -4.97 12.05 -7.57
CA ALA A 195 -3.58 12.23 -7.15
C ALA A 195 -3.48 11.92 -5.67
N GLU A 196 -2.43 11.23 -5.26
CA GLU A 196 -2.18 10.88 -3.86
C GLU A 196 -0.70 11.07 -3.53
N LEU A 197 -0.42 12.04 -2.65
CA LEU A 197 0.90 12.31 -2.11
C LEU A 197 1.04 11.58 -0.78
N TRP A 198 2.09 10.78 -0.62
CA TRP A 198 2.50 10.20 0.65
C TRP A 198 3.78 10.83 1.12
N ARG A 199 3.82 11.20 2.39
CA ARG A 199 4.99 11.75 3.07
C ARG A 199 5.38 10.86 4.24
N LEU A 200 6.64 10.45 4.25
CA LEU A 200 7.24 9.70 5.35
C LEU A 200 7.72 10.64 6.46
N PRO A 201 7.95 10.14 7.69
CA PRO A 201 8.43 10.96 8.81
C PRO A 201 9.78 11.65 8.57
N ASP A 202 10.60 11.17 7.65
CA ASP A 202 11.88 11.80 7.27
C ASP A 202 11.75 12.85 6.16
N GLY A 203 10.51 13.16 5.75
CA GLY A 203 10.22 14.16 4.71
C GLY A 203 10.27 13.62 3.28
N ARG A 204 10.65 12.37 3.03
CA ARG A 204 10.57 11.78 1.69
C ARG A 204 9.13 11.67 1.23
N GLU A 205 8.91 11.98 -0.04
CA GLU A 205 7.58 12.02 -0.65
C GLU A 205 7.49 11.14 -1.88
N VAL A 206 6.29 10.63 -2.15
CA VAL A 206 5.92 9.98 -3.40
C VAL A 206 4.55 10.47 -3.83
N LEU A 207 4.45 10.98 -5.07
CA LEU A 207 3.20 11.36 -5.72
C LEU A 207 2.82 10.30 -6.74
N GLU A 208 1.62 9.75 -6.59
CA GLU A 208 1.03 8.81 -7.53
C GLU A 208 -0.24 9.42 -8.11
N THR A 209 -0.39 9.38 -9.42
CA THR A 209 -1.64 9.69 -10.11
C THR A 209 -2.28 8.40 -10.59
N SER A 210 -3.60 8.34 -10.56
CA SER A 210 -4.33 7.17 -11.04
C SER A 210 -5.70 7.54 -11.62
N VAL A 211 -6.20 6.68 -12.51
CA VAL A 211 -7.56 6.69 -12.97
C VAL A 211 -8.17 5.31 -12.81
N LYS A 212 -9.40 5.25 -12.31
CA LYS A 212 -10.12 4.02 -12.05
C LYS A 212 -11.45 4.01 -12.81
N ALA A 213 -11.70 2.93 -13.54
CA ALA A 213 -12.95 2.75 -14.26
C ALA A 213 -13.30 1.25 -14.42
N PRO A 214 -14.52 0.93 -14.92
CA PRO A 214 -14.88 -0.46 -15.21
C PRO A 214 -13.86 -1.17 -16.08
N ALA A 215 -13.55 -2.42 -15.78
CA ALA A 215 -12.50 -3.19 -16.44
C ALA A 215 -12.67 -3.28 -17.97
N VAL A 216 -13.92 -3.27 -18.46
CA VAL A 216 -14.26 -3.29 -19.90
C VAL A 216 -13.75 -2.04 -20.65
N GLN A 217 -13.44 -0.96 -19.95
CA GLN A 217 -13.00 0.32 -20.52
C GLN A 217 -11.50 0.56 -20.40
N ALA A 218 -10.73 -0.46 -19.99
CA ALA A 218 -9.30 -0.38 -19.71
C ALA A 218 -8.48 0.29 -20.83
N ALA A 219 -8.79 -0.02 -22.09
CA ALA A 219 -8.08 0.56 -23.24
C ALA A 219 -8.32 2.07 -23.40
N VAL A 220 -9.57 2.51 -23.27
CA VAL A 220 -9.94 3.93 -23.38
C VAL A 220 -9.29 4.74 -22.26
N ILE A 221 -9.36 4.21 -21.04
CA ILE A 221 -8.73 4.84 -19.86
C ILE A 221 -7.22 4.98 -20.07
N TYR A 222 -6.59 3.93 -20.58
CA TYR A 222 -5.14 3.93 -20.77
C TYR A 222 -4.70 5.08 -21.70
N PHE A 223 -5.32 5.19 -22.87
CA PHE A 223 -4.96 6.23 -23.84
C PHE A 223 -5.27 7.64 -23.32
N GLY A 224 -6.43 7.83 -22.67
CA GLY A 224 -6.78 9.11 -22.07
C GLY A 224 -5.83 9.49 -20.93
N PHE A 225 -5.43 8.53 -20.10
CA PHE A 225 -4.49 8.78 -19.00
C PHE A 225 -3.07 9.11 -19.53
N MET A 226 -2.62 8.47 -20.61
CA MET A 226 -1.36 8.82 -21.26
C MET A 226 -1.42 10.21 -21.91
N ALA A 227 -2.55 10.59 -22.51
CA ALA A 227 -2.75 11.94 -23.02
C ALA A 227 -2.68 12.98 -21.89
N PHE A 228 -3.38 12.74 -20.78
CA PHE A 228 -3.32 13.60 -19.58
C PHE A 228 -1.89 13.81 -19.09
N LEU A 229 -1.10 12.74 -18.94
CA LEU A 229 0.29 12.86 -18.49
C LEU A 229 1.14 13.67 -19.48
N ALA A 230 0.98 13.42 -20.78
CA ALA A 230 1.70 14.13 -21.82
C ALA A 230 1.35 15.63 -21.87
N GLU A 231 0.06 15.98 -21.84
CA GLU A 231 -0.43 17.36 -21.84
C GLU A 231 0.01 18.12 -20.59
N SER A 232 0.04 17.41 -19.44
CA SER A 232 0.53 17.97 -18.18
C SER A 232 2.06 18.07 -18.13
N GLY A 233 2.80 17.54 -19.11
CA GLY A 233 4.26 17.44 -19.08
C GLY A 233 4.79 16.70 -17.86
N ALA A 234 3.99 15.80 -17.30
CA ALA A 234 4.39 14.95 -16.19
C ALA A 234 5.04 13.68 -16.75
N GLU A 235 6.29 13.46 -16.37
CA GLU A 235 6.97 12.21 -16.66
C GLU A 235 6.53 11.14 -15.67
N ARG A 236 6.74 9.89 -16.05
CA ARG A 236 6.55 8.76 -15.17
C ARG A 236 7.90 8.28 -14.67
N ASP A 237 7.98 7.94 -13.40
CA ASP A 237 9.18 7.32 -12.86
C ASP A 237 9.44 5.98 -13.57
N GLU A 238 10.60 5.82 -14.17
CA GLU A 238 11.01 4.58 -14.83
C GLU A 238 11.17 3.43 -13.85
N ASN A 239 11.49 3.73 -12.58
CA ASN A 239 11.69 2.76 -11.51
C ASN A 239 10.46 2.62 -10.61
N GLN A 240 9.26 2.69 -11.18
CA GLN A 240 7.99 2.63 -10.44
C GLN A 240 7.95 1.51 -9.37
N GLN A 241 8.42 1.83 -8.18
CA GLN A 241 8.19 0.97 -7.02
C GLN A 241 6.76 1.20 -6.52
N ALA A 242 6.06 0.11 -6.17
CA ALA A 242 4.76 0.25 -5.53
C ALA A 242 4.91 1.04 -4.22
N LYS A 243 4.22 2.18 -4.10
CA LYS A 243 4.32 3.07 -2.91
C LYS A 243 4.08 2.35 -1.57
N THR A 244 3.23 1.30 -1.56
CA THR A 244 3.02 0.46 -0.38
C THR A 244 4.30 -0.27 0.04
N ARG A 245 5.03 -0.89 -0.91
CA ARG A 245 6.29 -1.56 -0.64
C ARG A 245 7.34 -0.55 -0.15
N TRP A 246 7.48 0.58 -0.83
CA TRP A 246 8.38 1.65 -0.45
C TRP A 246 8.18 2.12 0.99
N ALA A 247 6.94 2.32 1.41
CA ALA A 247 6.63 2.73 2.77
C ALA A 247 6.88 1.62 3.80
N LEU A 248 6.49 0.38 3.51
CA LEU A 248 6.69 -0.77 4.40
C LEU A 248 8.17 -1.04 4.63
N GLU A 249 8.99 -1.04 3.58
CA GLU A 249 10.45 -1.23 3.67
C GLU A 249 11.11 -0.15 4.55
N TYR A 250 10.69 1.12 4.42
CA TYR A 250 11.17 2.20 5.28
C TYR A 250 10.89 1.96 6.76
N PHE A 251 9.65 1.64 7.14
CA PHE A 251 9.32 1.43 8.54
C PHE A 251 9.93 0.15 9.11
N ALA A 252 9.98 -0.93 8.33
CA ALA A 252 10.60 -2.18 8.74
C ALA A 252 12.10 -2.01 9.01
N GLU A 253 12.82 -1.25 8.18
CA GLU A 253 14.23 -0.93 8.40
C GLU A 253 14.43 -0.16 9.70
N ARG A 254 13.59 0.84 9.98
CA ARG A 254 13.64 1.60 11.24
C ARG A 254 13.37 0.73 12.46
N LEU A 255 12.42 -0.22 12.39
CA LEU A 255 12.16 -1.15 13.47
C LEU A 255 13.36 -2.05 13.74
N ARG A 256 13.98 -2.62 12.70
CA ARG A 256 15.18 -3.46 12.85
C ARG A 256 16.37 -2.68 13.40
N SER A 257 16.59 -1.46 12.91
CA SER A 257 17.66 -0.58 13.42
C SER A 257 17.46 -0.21 14.90
N ALA A 258 16.22 0.06 15.31
CA ALA A 258 15.90 0.36 16.71
C ALA A 258 16.14 -0.87 17.61
N ALA A 259 15.74 -2.06 17.18
CA ALA A 259 15.96 -3.30 17.90
C ALA A 259 17.47 -3.59 18.08
N ALA A 260 18.26 -3.48 17.00
CA ALA A 260 19.71 -3.68 17.05
C ALA A 260 20.42 -2.68 17.99
N SER A 261 19.93 -1.41 18.02
CA SER A 261 20.47 -0.40 18.93
C SER A 261 20.16 -0.72 20.38
N ALA A 262 18.96 -1.23 20.69
CA ALA A 262 18.56 -1.62 22.03
C ALA A 262 19.39 -2.81 22.54
N GLU A 263 19.61 -3.83 21.69
CA GLU A 263 20.45 -4.98 22.03
C GLU A 263 21.91 -4.59 22.30
N ALA A 264 22.46 -3.64 21.52
CA ALA A 264 23.83 -3.15 21.72
C ALA A 264 24.00 -2.41 23.05
N VAL A 265 22.99 -1.65 23.49
CA VAL A 265 22.98 -0.96 24.80
C VAL A 265 22.91 -1.97 25.94
N ASP A 266 22.09 -3.00 25.83
CA ASP A 266 21.93 -4.03 26.87
C ASP A 266 23.23 -4.85 27.04
N GLN A 267 23.91 -5.17 25.96
CA GLN A 267 25.21 -5.87 25.98
C GLN A 267 26.33 -5.04 26.64
N GLN A 268 26.28 -3.71 26.56
CA GLN A 268 27.24 -2.83 27.22
C GLN A 268 26.95 -2.61 28.71
N ALA A 269 25.75 -2.91 29.15
CA ALA A 269 25.30 -2.75 30.54
C ALA A 269 25.66 -3.95 31.45
N VAL A 270 26.21 -5.04 30.92
CA VAL A 270 26.67 -6.20 31.73
C VAL A 270 27.95 -5.81 32.45
N PRO A 271 27.97 -5.68 33.80
CA PRO A 271 29.18 -5.36 34.53
C PRO A 271 30.20 -6.51 34.41
N GLU A 272 31.47 -6.16 34.16
CA GLU A 272 32.57 -7.09 34.18
C GLU A 272 32.58 -7.86 35.51
N PRO A 273 32.74 -9.20 35.52
CA PRO A 273 32.79 -9.93 36.79
C PRO A 273 34.00 -9.45 37.59
N ALA A 274 33.76 -8.99 38.79
CA ALA A 274 34.82 -8.55 39.70
C ALA A 274 35.87 -9.66 39.87
N VAL A 275 37.06 -9.38 39.40
CA VAL A 275 38.21 -10.25 39.64
C VAL A 275 38.49 -10.30 41.12
N ALA A 276 38.19 -11.44 41.75
CA ALA A 276 38.51 -11.66 43.15
C ALA A 276 40.05 -11.75 43.31
N ASP A 277 40.67 -10.69 43.79
CA ASP A 277 42.04 -10.69 44.22
C ASP A 277 42.25 -11.73 45.36
N GLY A 278 42.79 -12.87 44.97
CA GLY A 278 43.25 -13.89 45.91
C GLY A 278 44.50 -13.40 46.65
N GLN A 279 44.32 -12.75 47.80
CA GLN A 279 45.44 -12.54 48.71
C GLN A 279 45.81 -13.88 49.32
N GLY A 280 46.96 -14.42 48.88
CA GLY A 280 47.63 -15.52 49.55
C GLY A 280 48.12 -15.08 50.94
N VAL A 281 47.64 -15.77 51.94
CA VAL A 281 48.21 -15.72 53.29
C VAL A 281 49.31 -16.76 53.34
N THR A 282 50.54 -16.29 53.43
CA THR A 282 51.68 -17.11 53.84
C THR A 282 51.82 -17.03 55.37
N ALA A 283 51.80 -18.18 55.99
CA ALA A 283 52.37 -18.39 57.35
C ALA A 283 53.45 -19.44 57.25
#